data_10c7f7ebdf2ef05c7edc6b03b1c50644
#
_entry.id   10c7f7ebdf2ef05c7edc6b03b1c50644
#
_cell.length_a   1.000
_cell.length_b   1.000
_cell.length_c   1.000
_cell.angle_alpha   90.00
_cell.angle_beta   90.00
_cell.angle_gamma   90.00
#
_symmetry.space_group_name_H-M   'P 1'
#
loop_
_entity.id
_entity.type
_entity.pdbx_description
1 polymer ?
#
loop_
_entity_poly.entity_id
_entity_poly.type
_entity_poly.pdbx_seq_one_letter_code
_entity_poly.pdbx_strand_id
1 'polypeptide(L)'
;MEKRKLNLKIFHNFTDGIDIVNKNLRFIHFCFVNYMHFSIPKGHSGRYNKAMKNKRAQRPGEGMELSELAKQQRSPMRRMLHRIRNDWLLYALLLPVLIWYVVFCYLPMGGITLAFRNYRYDMGMWHSPWVGLQHFKTMFADSEFWRAFKNTLVFSIGRLIFHFPIPIIVAILLNEIRHPGVKKFFQTVFTFPHFISWVVLSGILINMFASNGIINQILGALGFEQVAPLMSQSSFRPFIWISNIWKEFGWDSIIYMAALTSIDQQLYEAASIDGANRFQKMLHVTWPGIRGTVCIMLILQIGSIMGGASFDQIFNLYSSPVYPVADIIDTYVYRQSFSVGTNFGYTTAIGLLKSVIGVIMVWSANKVTTKMGEDGLF
;
A
#
# COMPACT_ATOMS: atom_id res chain seq x y z
N MET A 1 13.15 35.40 6.16
CA MET A 1 11.82 34.76 5.93
C MET A 1 11.64 34.17 4.54
N GLU A 2 12.14 34.77 3.47
CA GLU A 2 11.98 34.27 2.09
C GLU A 2 12.74 32.97 1.78
N LYS A 3 13.96 32.79 2.29
CA LYS A 3 14.72 31.56 2.10
C LYS A 3 14.03 30.30 2.72
N ARG A 4 13.24 30.48 3.79
CA ARG A 4 12.44 29.42 4.38
C ARG A 4 11.25 29.00 3.49
N LYS A 5 10.63 29.96 2.79
CA LYS A 5 9.51 29.69 1.86
C LYS A 5 9.96 28.98 0.58
N LEU A 6 11.17 29.29 0.10
CA LEU A 6 11.71 28.67 -1.11
C LEU A 6 12.13 27.21 -0.85
N ASN A 7 12.76 26.95 0.28
CA ASN A 7 13.13 25.57 0.66
C ASN A 7 11.90 24.68 0.95
N LEU A 8 10.85 25.24 1.54
CA LEU A 8 9.58 24.53 1.73
C LEU A 8 8.90 24.18 0.40
N LYS A 9 8.96 25.05 -0.60
CA LYS A 9 8.35 24.80 -1.92
C LYS A 9 9.08 23.74 -2.73
N ILE A 10 10.41 23.72 -2.69
CA ILE A 10 11.23 22.69 -3.36
C ILE A 10 11.04 21.34 -2.66
N PHE A 11 10.91 21.34 -1.34
CA PHE A 11 10.73 20.14 -0.54
C PHE A 11 9.34 19.52 -0.69
N HIS A 12 8.30 20.34 -0.79
CA HIS A 12 6.92 19.90 -1.02
C HIS A 12 6.78 19.19 -2.37
N ASN A 13 7.41 19.69 -3.42
CA ASN A 13 7.44 19.04 -4.73
C ASN A 13 8.23 17.73 -4.73
N PHE A 14 9.19 17.55 -3.81
CA PHE A 14 10.01 16.34 -3.74
C PHE A 14 9.32 15.23 -2.91
N THR A 15 8.65 15.58 -1.81
CA THR A 15 7.87 14.62 -0.99
C THR A 15 6.60 14.18 -1.69
N ASP A 16 5.87 15.07 -2.36
CA ASP A 16 4.72 14.73 -3.20
C ASP A 16 5.12 13.80 -4.35
N GLY A 17 6.32 14.00 -4.92
CA GLY A 17 6.89 13.10 -5.91
C GLY A 17 7.13 11.69 -5.35
N ILE A 18 7.67 11.57 -4.13
CA ILE A 18 7.97 10.28 -3.50
C ILE A 18 6.70 9.54 -3.06
N ASP A 19 5.67 10.25 -2.56
CA ASP A 19 4.40 9.64 -2.17
C ASP A 19 3.53 9.24 -3.37
N ILE A 20 3.52 10.04 -4.43
CA ILE A 20 2.90 9.66 -5.71
C ILE A 20 3.62 8.43 -6.29
N VAL A 21 4.94 8.37 -6.16
CA VAL A 21 5.77 7.24 -6.59
C VAL A 21 5.45 5.99 -5.76
N ASN A 22 5.38 6.07 -4.44
CA ASN A 22 5.08 4.92 -3.58
C ASN A 22 3.62 4.43 -3.75
N LYS A 23 2.65 5.32 -3.94
CA LYS A 23 1.26 4.95 -4.23
C LYS A 23 1.12 4.33 -5.64
N ASN A 24 1.76 4.90 -6.64
CA ASN A 24 1.74 4.36 -8.01
C ASN A 24 2.58 3.08 -8.15
N LEU A 25 3.66 2.93 -7.40
CA LEU A 25 4.45 1.70 -7.32
C LEU A 25 3.62 0.52 -6.80
N ARG A 26 2.81 0.73 -5.77
CA ARG A 26 1.88 -0.29 -5.25
C ARG A 26 0.81 -0.64 -6.28
N PHE A 27 0.30 0.33 -7.00
CA PHE A 27 -0.72 0.11 -8.04
C PHE A 27 -0.14 -0.57 -9.29
N ILE A 28 1.05 -0.17 -9.74
CA ILE A 28 1.72 -0.75 -10.93
C ILE A 28 2.24 -2.16 -10.61
N HIS A 29 2.79 -2.39 -9.41
CA HIS A 29 3.18 -3.74 -8.96
C HIS A 29 1.95 -4.66 -8.87
N PHE A 30 0.84 -4.16 -8.36
CA PHE A 30 -0.43 -4.87 -8.33
C PHE A 30 -0.97 -5.17 -9.74
N CYS A 31 -0.93 -4.19 -10.65
CA CYS A 31 -1.34 -4.38 -12.05
C CYS A 31 -0.38 -5.31 -12.80
N PHE A 32 0.93 -5.22 -12.58
CA PHE A 32 1.93 -6.04 -13.28
C PHE A 32 1.89 -7.51 -12.82
N VAL A 33 1.75 -7.75 -11.52
CA VAL A 33 1.58 -9.11 -10.98
C VAL A 33 0.27 -9.74 -11.45
N ASN A 34 -0.83 -8.99 -11.46
CA ASN A 34 -2.11 -9.49 -11.97
C ASN A 34 -2.11 -9.65 -13.51
N TYR A 35 -1.42 -8.80 -14.27
CA TYR A 35 -1.32 -8.95 -15.72
C TYR A 35 -0.48 -10.16 -16.11
N MET A 36 0.59 -10.49 -15.38
CA MET A 36 1.35 -11.72 -15.58
C MET A 36 0.55 -12.99 -15.23
N HIS A 37 -0.30 -12.94 -14.21
CA HIS A 37 -1.15 -14.07 -13.84
C HIS A 37 -2.33 -14.28 -14.81
N PHE A 38 -2.84 -13.21 -15.44
CA PHE A 38 -3.96 -13.30 -16.37
C PHE A 38 -3.55 -13.73 -17.78
N SER A 39 -2.26 -13.67 -18.15
CA SER A 39 -1.76 -14.01 -19.49
C SER A 39 -1.32 -15.45 -19.64
N ILE A 40 -1.49 -16.33 -18.65
CA ILE A 40 -1.23 -17.77 -18.79
C ILE A 40 -2.55 -18.53 -18.63
N PRO A 41 -3.26 -18.88 -19.71
CA PRO A 41 -4.41 -19.76 -19.60
C PRO A 41 -3.91 -21.17 -19.23
N LYS A 42 -3.95 -21.48 -17.93
CA LYS A 42 -3.88 -22.86 -17.46
C LYS A 42 -5.16 -23.56 -17.88
N GLY A 43 -5.08 -24.42 -18.88
CA GLY A 43 -6.15 -25.41 -18.98
C GLY A 43 -6.81 -25.68 -20.32
N HIS A 44 -6.09 -25.62 -21.45
CA HIS A 44 -6.66 -26.20 -22.68
C HIS A 44 -5.68 -27.08 -23.49
N SER A 45 -4.55 -27.52 -22.90
CA SER A 45 -3.61 -28.39 -23.61
C SER A 45 -4.14 -29.83 -23.80
N GLY A 46 -5.02 -30.31 -22.92
CA GLY A 46 -5.52 -31.69 -22.96
C GLY A 46 -6.57 -31.97 -24.07
N ARG A 47 -7.42 -30.99 -24.40
CA ARG A 47 -8.45 -31.16 -25.45
C ARG A 47 -7.91 -30.91 -26.86
N TYR A 48 -6.97 -30.02 -27.00
CA TYR A 48 -6.35 -29.72 -28.30
C TYR A 48 -5.49 -30.90 -28.80
N ASN A 49 -4.73 -31.52 -27.91
CA ASN A 49 -3.93 -32.70 -28.26
C ASN A 49 -4.76 -33.93 -28.63
N LYS A 50 -5.96 -34.09 -28.04
CA LYS A 50 -6.87 -35.20 -28.40
C LYS A 50 -7.56 -34.99 -29.74
N ALA A 51 -7.91 -33.74 -30.07
CA ALA A 51 -8.49 -33.37 -31.37
C ALA A 51 -7.44 -33.44 -32.52
N MET A 52 -6.19 -33.11 -32.25
CA MET A 52 -5.10 -33.25 -33.23
C MET A 52 -4.70 -34.72 -33.47
N LYS A 53 -4.73 -35.57 -32.44
CA LYS A 53 -4.49 -37.03 -32.62
C LYS A 53 -5.58 -37.70 -33.47
N ASN A 54 -6.84 -37.32 -33.29
CA ASN A 54 -7.93 -37.89 -34.12
C ASN A 54 -7.93 -37.40 -35.57
N LYS A 55 -7.47 -36.17 -35.84
CA LYS A 55 -7.31 -35.66 -37.22
C LYS A 55 -6.12 -36.28 -37.96
N ARG A 56 -5.06 -36.71 -37.23
CA ARG A 56 -3.91 -37.44 -37.86
C ARG A 56 -4.22 -38.86 -38.24
N ALA A 57 -5.25 -39.50 -37.67
CA ALA A 57 -5.64 -40.87 -38.01
C ALA A 57 -6.51 -40.96 -39.27
N GLN A 58 -6.93 -39.89 -39.91
CA GLN A 58 -7.89 -39.90 -41.02
C GLN A 58 -7.36 -39.48 -42.39
N ARG A 59 -6.05 -39.21 -42.56
CA ARG A 59 -5.48 -38.94 -43.90
C ARG A 59 -4.12 -39.60 -44.09
N PRO A 60 -4.04 -40.77 -44.71
CA PRO A 60 -2.80 -41.28 -45.24
C PRO A 60 -2.59 -40.62 -46.63
N GLY A 61 -1.59 -39.77 -46.82
CA GLY A 61 -1.12 -39.45 -48.17
C GLY A 61 -0.83 -38.01 -48.56
N GLU A 62 -0.70 -37.06 -47.65
CA GLU A 62 -0.14 -35.74 -48.02
C GLU A 62 1.16 -35.51 -47.25
N GLY A 63 2.27 -35.59 -47.97
CA GLY A 63 3.60 -35.24 -47.46
C GLY A 63 3.65 -33.79 -47.09
N MET A 64 3.71 -33.54 -45.78
CA MET A 64 3.93 -32.19 -45.26
C MET A 64 5.30 -31.73 -45.72
N GLU A 65 5.34 -30.67 -46.55
CA GLU A 65 6.59 -30.12 -47.11
C GLU A 65 7.61 -29.88 -45.99
N LEU A 66 8.83 -30.38 -46.20
CA LEU A 66 9.98 -30.19 -45.30
C LEU A 66 10.23 -28.72 -44.92
N SER A 67 9.71 -27.79 -45.74
CA SER A 67 9.71 -26.34 -45.47
C SER A 67 8.87 -25.93 -44.25
N GLU A 68 7.77 -26.64 -43.91
CA GLU A 68 6.97 -26.34 -42.74
C GLU A 68 7.59 -26.92 -41.46
N LEU A 69 8.27 -28.06 -41.56
CA LEU A 69 9.04 -28.63 -40.43
C LEU A 69 10.26 -27.78 -40.10
N ALA A 70 10.91 -27.16 -41.10
CA ALA A 70 12.03 -26.22 -40.91
C ALA A 70 11.57 -24.88 -40.25
N LYS A 71 10.32 -24.46 -40.47
CA LYS A 71 9.73 -23.29 -39.78
C LYS A 71 9.49 -23.55 -38.29
N GLN A 72 9.32 -24.79 -37.87
CA GLN A 72 9.10 -25.15 -36.47
C GLN A 72 10.41 -25.20 -35.64
N GLN A 73 11.58 -25.28 -36.29
CA GLN A 73 12.92 -25.31 -35.66
C GLN A 73 13.59 -23.93 -35.52
N ARG A 74 12.89 -22.82 -35.65
CA ARG A 74 13.49 -21.54 -35.31
C ARG A 74 13.86 -21.48 -33.86
N SER A 75 15.14 -21.22 -33.56
CA SER A 75 15.64 -21.09 -32.20
C SER A 75 14.76 -20.14 -31.37
N PRO A 76 14.56 -20.39 -30.06
CA PRO A 76 13.70 -19.58 -29.21
C PRO A 76 14.08 -18.09 -29.29
N MET A 77 15.34 -17.76 -29.49
CA MET A 77 15.89 -16.42 -29.68
C MET A 77 15.33 -15.72 -30.93
N ARG A 78 15.25 -16.42 -32.09
CA ARG A 78 14.71 -15.84 -33.35
C ARG A 78 13.20 -15.59 -33.22
N ARG A 79 12.44 -16.44 -32.52
CA ARG A 79 11.02 -16.21 -32.26
C ARG A 79 10.81 -14.98 -31.35
N MET A 80 11.66 -14.82 -30.35
CA MET A 80 11.62 -13.66 -29.45
C MET A 80 11.95 -12.35 -30.19
N LEU A 81 13.01 -12.33 -31.00
CA LEU A 81 13.37 -11.16 -31.81
C LEU A 81 12.28 -10.79 -32.84
N HIS A 82 11.63 -11.79 -33.46
CA HIS A 82 10.54 -11.53 -34.36
C HIS A 82 9.30 -10.95 -33.69
N ARG A 83 8.97 -11.42 -32.46
CA ARG A 83 7.90 -10.82 -31.64
C ARG A 83 8.25 -9.39 -31.24
N ILE A 84 9.47 -9.14 -30.75
CA ILE A 84 9.91 -7.78 -30.41
C ILE A 84 9.79 -6.84 -31.61
N ARG A 85 10.18 -7.28 -32.80
CA ARG A 85 10.08 -6.49 -34.02
C ARG A 85 8.64 -6.23 -34.44
N ASN A 86 7.74 -7.18 -34.31
CA ASN A 86 6.33 -7.00 -34.64
C ASN A 86 5.60 -6.12 -33.63
N ASP A 87 5.96 -6.23 -32.36
CA ASP A 87 5.30 -5.54 -31.24
C ASP A 87 6.12 -4.33 -30.76
N TRP A 88 7.03 -3.79 -31.61
CA TRP A 88 7.96 -2.72 -31.24
C TRP A 88 7.28 -1.50 -30.64
N LEU A 89 6.05 -1.18 -31.09
CA LEU A 89 5.28 -0.06 -30.59
C LEU A 89 4.90 -0.25 -29.10
N LEU A 90 4.57 -1.49 -28.71
CA LEU A 90 4.28 -1.81 -27.30
C LEU A 90 5.53 -1.62 -26.43
N TYR A 91 6.70 -2.08 -26.92
CA TYR A 91 7.96 -1.86 -26.20
C TYR A 91 8.37 -0.39 -26.16
N ALA A 92 8.13 0.37 -27.25
CA ALA A 92 8.36 1.80 -27.27
C ALA A 92 7.49 2.57 -26.26
N LEU A 93 6.23 2.16 -26.06
CA LEU A 93 5.34 2.73 -25.05
C LEU A 93 5.75 2.34 -23.63
N LEU A 94 6.32 1.14 -23.43
CA LEU A 94 6.79 0.67 -22.14
C LEU A 94 8.14 1.31 -21.75
N LEU A 95 8.96 1.69 -22.72
CA LEU A 95 10.34 2.15 -22.49
C LEU A 95 10.44 3.38 -21.58
N PRO A 96 9.61 4.44 -21.70
CA PRO A 96 9.64 5.57 -20.76
C PRO A 96 9.39 5.14 -19.31
N VAL A 97 8.47 4.21 -19.07
CA VAL A 97 8.14 3.67 -17.75
C VAL A 97 9.32 2.88 -17.19
N LEU A 98 9.97 2.04 -18.02
CA LEU A 98 11.14 1.27 -17.60
C LEU A 98 12.33 2.18 -17.28
N ILE A 99 12.60 3.20 -18.11
CA ILE A 99 13.66 4.19 -17.83
C ILE A 99 13.38 4.90 -16.50
N TRP A 100 12.15 5.36 -16.30
CA TRP A 100 11.75 5.99 -15.04
C TRP A 100 12.00 5.07 -13.83
N TYR A 101 11.62 3.80 -13.96
CA TYR A 101 11.83 2.79 -12.92
C TYR A 101 13.32 2.59 -12.59
N VAL A 102 14.16 2.44 -13.63
CA VAL A 102 15.59 2.27 -13.45
C VAL A 102 16.21 3.51 -12.79
N VAL A 103 15.88 4.70 -13.29
CA VAL A 103 16.50 5.94 -12.83
C VAL A 103 16.03 6.31 -11.40
N PHE A 104 14.74 6.17 -11.10
CA PHE A 104 14.18 6.67 -9.83
C PHE A 104 13.97 5.59 -8.77
N CYS A 105 13.95 4.32 -9.12
CA CYS A 105 13.78 3.22 -8.17
C CYS A 105 15.07 2.41 -7.98
N TYR A 106 15.68 1.92 -9.05
CA TYR A 106 16.84 1.04 -8.95
C TYR A 106 18.15 1.78 -8.67
N LEU A 107 18.41 2.89 -9.36
CA LEU A 107 19.64 3.66 -9.17
C LEU A 107 19.80 4.19 -7.74
N PRO A 108 18.75 4.72 -7.06
CA PRO A 108 18.84 5.13 -5.66
C PRO A 108 19.09 3.97 -4.68
N MET A 109 18.82 2.71 -5.06
CA MET A 109 19.14 1.56 -4.20
C MET A 109 20.64 1.46 -3.88
N GLY A 110 21.52 2.02 -4.72
CA GLY A 110 22.92 2.18 -4.40
C GLY A 110 23.15 2.95 -3.09
N GLY A 111 22.22 3.84 -2.72
CA GLY A 111 22.23 4.58 -1.46
C GLY A 111 22.15 3.70 -0.20
N ILE A 112 21.70 2.45 -0.30
CA ILE A 112 21.69 1.49 0.81
C ILE A 112 23.09 1.31 1.40
N THR A 113 24.15 1.47 0.58
CA THR A 113 25.54 1.39 1.04
C THR A 113 25.89 2.44 2.09
N LEU A 114 25.14 3.56 2.16
CA LEU A 114 25.31 4.59 3.19
C LEU A 114 25.04 4.06 4.60
N ALA A 115 24.21 3.05 4.76
CA ALA A 115 23.97 2.40 6.05
C ALA A 115 25.27 1.82 6.69
N PHE A 116 26.28 1.55 5.87
CA PHE A 116 27.54 0.96 6.26
C PHE A 116 28.73 1.92 6.12
N ARG A 117 28.48 3.19 5.76
CA ARG A 117 29.51 4.21 5.53
C ARG A 117 29.27 5.43 6.41
N ASN A 118 30.36 6.05 6.88
CA ASN A 118 30.29 7.38 7.50
C ASN A 118 30.30 8.42 6.37
N TYR A 119 29.11 8.85 5.96
CA TYR A 119 28.95 9.74 4.83
C TYR A 119 29.59 11.09 5.09
N ARG A 120 30.46 11.52 4.16
CA ARG A 120 31.10 12.81 4.15
C ARG A 120 30.81 13.53 2.83
N TYR A 121 30.38 14.77 2.92
CA TYR A 121 30.05 15.60 1.74
C TYR A 121 31.23 15.83 0.80
N ASP A 122 32.44 15.98 1.37
CA ASP A 122 33.70 16.20 0.63
C ASP A 122 34.14 14.98 -0.19
N MET A 123 33.76 13.79 0.22
CA MET A 123 34.15 12.52 -0.44
C MET A 123 33.01 11.90 -1.27
N GLY A 124 31.78 12.37 -1.08
CA GLY A 124 30.61 11.78 -1.74
C GLY A 124 30.27 10.38 -1.26
N MET A 125 29.22 9.78 -1.85
CA MET A 125 28.68 8.51 -1.39
C MET A 125 29.66 7.33 -1.52
N TRP A 126 30.40 7.27 -2.63
CA TRP A 126 31.22 6.10 -2.96
C TRP A 126 32.61 6.09 -2.30
N HIS A 127 33.15 7.25 -1.96
CA HIS A 127 34.48 7.38 -1.36
C HIS A 127 34.43 7.59 0.16
N SER A 128 33.24 7.75 0.74
CA SER A 128 33.09 7.85 2.20
C SER A 128 33.59 6.59 2.90
N PRO A 129 34.25 6.72 4.07
CA PRO A 129 34.88 5.59 4.78
C PRO A 129 33.82 4.56 5.21
N TRP A 130 34.21 3.30 5.10
CA TRP A 130 33.39 2.17 5.53
C TRP A 130 33.47 1.98 7.04
N VAL A 131 32.30 1.97 7.72
CA VAL A 131 32.19 1.81 9.19
C VAL A 131 31.46 0.52 9.59
N GLY A 132 31.11 -0.31 8.63
CA GLY A 132 30.42 -1.58 8.87
C GLY A 132 29.08 -1.39 9.60
N LEU A 133 28.87 -2.08 10.71
CA LEU A 133 27.61 -2.06 11.47
C LEU A 133 27.54 -0.98 12.58
N GLN A 134 28.42 0.03 12.54
CA GLN A 134 28.47 1.04 13.60
C GLN A 134 27.15 1.80 13.74
N HIS A 135 26.50 2.18 12.64
CA HIS A 135 25.19 2.87 12.67
C HIS A 135 24.10 2.01 13.31
N PHE A 136 24.12 0.71 13.07
CA PHE A 136 23.19 -0.23 13.71
C PHE A 136 23.44 -0.34 15.22
N LYS A 137 24.71 -0.40 15.65
CA LYS A 137 25.05 -0.41 17.09
C LYS A 137 24.57 0.87 17.77
N THR A 138 24.81 2.03 17.18
CA THR A 138 24.33 3.32 17.69
C THR A 138 22.80 3.36 17.76
N MET A 139 22.12 2.89 16.71
CA MET A 139 20.66 2.84 16.64
C MET A 139 20.07 1.99 17.79
N PHE A 140 20.59 0.79 18.01
CA PHE A 140 20.10 -0.09 19.08
C PHE A 140 20.42 0.40 20.49
N ALA A 141 21.43 1.27 20.64
CA ALA A 141 21.75 1.92 21.91
C ALA A 141 20.91 3.20 22.16
N ASP A 142 20.24 3.73 21.14
CA ASP A 142 19.49 4.98 21.23
C ASP A 142 18.08 4.77 21.80
N SER A 143 17.80 5.38 22.94
CA SER A 143 16.49 5.33 23.60
C SER A 143 15.39 6.05 22.80
N GLU A 144 15.73 7.10 22.05
CA GLU A 144 14.79 7.83 21.20
C GLU A 144 14.32 6.96 20.01
N PHE A 145 15.26 6.20 19.43
CA PHE A 145 14.90 5.21 18.41
C PHE A 145 13.88 4.21 18.93
N TRP A 146 14.11 3.62 20.12
CA TRP A 146 13.18 2.64 20.70
C TRP A 146 11.81 3.23 21.02
N ARG A 147 11.77 4.49 21.47
CA ARG A 147 10.51 5.21 21.68
C ARG A 147 9.75 5.37 20.36
N ALA A 148 10.41 5.85 19.31
CA ALA A 148 9.83 6.02 17.98
C ALA A 148 9.38 4.67 17.38
N PHE A 149 10.17 3.61 17.55
CA PHE A 149 9.84 2.26 17.15
C PHE A 149 8.57 1.74 17.83
N LYS A 150 8.48 1.87 19.16
CA LYS A 150 7.30 1.49 19.94
C LYS A 150 6.06 2.28 19.49
N ASN A 151 6.18 3.58 19.32
CA ASN A 151 5.08 4.41 18.85
C ASN A 151 4.61 3.99 17.46
N THR A 152 5.54 3.72 16.54
CA THR A 152 5.20 3.22 15.18
C THR A 152 4.38 1.94 15.26
N LEU A 153 4.80 0.98 16.09
CA LEU A 153 4.05 -0.26 16.29
C LEU A 153 2.65 0.00 16.88
N VAL A 154 2.54 0.85 17.89
CA VAL A 154 1.25 1.18 18.51
C VAL A 154 0.30 1.81 17.51
N PHE A 155 0.76 2.79 16.71
CA PHE A 155 -0.08 3.39 15.67
C PHE A 155 -0.50 2.38 14.60
N SER A 156 0.42 1.55 14.14
CA SER A 156 0.16 0.57 13.09
C SER A 156 -0.75 -0.56 13.55
N ILE A 157 -0.55 -1.08 14.75
CA ILE A 157 -1.43 -2.10 15.33
C ILE A 157 -2.83 -1.51 15.60
N GLY A 158 -2.90 -0.28 16.14
CA GLY A 158 -4.17 0.40 16.32
C GLY A 158 -4.90 0.61 14.99
N ARG A 159 -4.19 0.98 13.92
CA ARG A 159 -4.77 1.06 12.57
C ARG A 159 -5.25 -0.31 12.08
N LEU A 160 -4.50 -1.37 12.32
CA LEU A 160 -4.91 -2.71 11.94
C LEU A 160 -6.19 -3.16 12.67
N ILE A 161 -6.32 -2.84 13.97
CA ILE A 161 -7.46 -3.25 14.78
C ILE A 161 -8.69 -2.37 14.51
N PHE A 162 -8.53 -1.05 14.49
CA PHE A 162 -9.66 -0.12 14.45
C PHE A 162 -10.03 0.31 13.04
N HIS A 163 -9.05 0.52 12.15
CA HIS A 163 -9.34 0.98 10.79
C HIS A 163 -9.66 -0.17 9.83
N PHE A 164 -8.88 -1.27 9.84
CA PHE A 164 -9.01 -2.34 8.85
C PHE A 164 -10.42 -2.96 8.73
N PRO A 165 -11.18 -3.20 9.81
CA PRO A 165 -12.53 -3.78 9.71
C PRO A 165 -13.57 -2.81 9.12
N ILE A 166 -13.40 -1.49 9.30
CA ILE A 166 -14.44 -0.50 8.97
C ILE A 166 -14.73 -0.43 7.47
N PRO A 167 -13.75 -0.35 6.56
CA PRO A 167 -14.00 -0.39 5.12
C PRO A 167 -14.74 -1.65 4.65
N ILE A 168 -14.47 -2.79 5.28
CA ILE A 168 -15.14 -4.06 4.99
C ILE A 168 -16.62 -3.97 5.37
N ILE A 169 -16.89 -3.54 6.59
CA ILE A 169 -18.26 -3.36 7.10
C ILE A 169 -19.02 -2.37 6.21
N VAL A 170 -18.41 -1.22 5.89
CA VAL A 170 -19.02 -0.20 5.03
C VAL A 170 -19.31 -0.74 3.63
N ALA A 171 -18.39 -1.51 3.03
CA ALA A 171 -18.61 -2.11 1.72
C ALA A 171 -19.79 -3.08 1.73
N ILE A 172 -19.89 -3.93 2.76
CA ILE A 172 -21.02 -4.86 2.93
C ILE A 172 -22.34 -4.09 3.11
N LEU A 173 -22.36 -3.07 3.99
CA LEU A 173 -23.56 -2.26 4.21
C LEU A 173 -23.97 -1.50 2.95
N LEU A 174 -23.03 -0.92 2.20
CA LEU A 174 -23.33 -0.27 0.92
C LEU A 174 -23.87 -1.26 -0.12
N ASN A 175 -23.46 -2.53 -0.05
CA ASN A 175 -23.94 -3.55 -0.96
C ASN A 175 -25.38 -3.95 -0.69
N GLU A 176 -25.86 -3.82 0.54
CA GLU A 176 -27.27 -4.07 0.93
C GLU A 176 -28.25 -2.98 0.46
N ILE A 177 -27.75 -1.81 0.05
CA ILE A 177 -28.58 -0.71 -0.46
C ILE A 177 -29.12 -1.07 -1.84
N ARG A 178 -30.44 -1.26 -1.93
CA ARG A 178 -31.13 -1.66 -3.17
C ARG A 178 -31.20 -0.55 -4.21
N HIS A 179 -31.35 0.70 -3.76
CA HIS A 179 -31.54 1.83 -4.67
C HIS A 179 -30.18 2.34 -5.19
N PRO A 180 -29.89 2.21 -6.50
CA PRO A 180 -28.55 2.51 -7.04
C PRO A 180 -28.14 3.98 -6.85
N GLY A 181 -29.08 4.93 -6.92
CA GLY A 181 -28.84 6.35 -6.69
C GLY A 181 -28.38 6.63 -5.25
N VAL A 182 -29.04 6.01 -4.26
CA VAL A 182 -28.68 6.14 -2.84
C VAL A 182 -27.33 5.50 -2.55
N LYS A 183 -27.06 4.32 -3.11
CA LYS A 183 -25.76 3.65 -3.01
C LYS A 183 -24.63 4.56 -3.54
N LYS A 184 -24.81 5.12 -4.74
CA LYS A 184 -23.84 6.02 -5.37
C LYS A 184 -23.62 7.29 -4.56
N PHE A 185 -24.70 7.88 -4.01
CA PHE A 185 -24.60 9.06 -3.16
C PHE A 185 -23.74 8.81 -1.92
N PHE A 186 -24.03 7.77 -1.14
CA PHE A 186 -23.24 7.44 0.04
C PHE A 186 -21.81 7.08 -0.31
N GLN A 187 -21.58 6.33 -1.38
CA GLN A 187 -20.24 6.02 -1.86
C GLN A 187 -19.45 7.30 -2.16
N THR A 188 -20.05 8.27 -2.86
CA THR A 188 -19.39 9.54 -3.17
C THR A 188 -19.09 10.34 -1.90
N VAL A 189 -20.04 10.46 -0.98
CA VAL A 189 -19.89 11.20 0.28
C VAL A 189 -18.78 10.59 1.15
N PHE A 190 -18.75 9.26 1.27
CA PHE A 190 -17.75 8.56 2.09
C PHE A 190 -16.35 8.60 1.48
N THR A 191 -16.26 8.62 0.16
CA THR A 191 -14.96 8.69 -0.55
C THR A 191 -14.40 10.13 -0.60
N PHE A 192 -15.25 11.14 -0.49
CA PHE A 192 -14.85 12.54 -0.64
C PHE A 192 -13.71 12.99 0.31
N PRO A 193 -13.69 12.65 1.61
CA PRO A 193 -12.65 13.08 2.54
C PRO A 193 -11.24 12.61 2.14
N HIS A 194 -11.12 11.50 1.43
CA HIS A 194 -9.82 10.99 0.95
C HIS A 194 -9.05 12.00 0.10
N PHE A 195 -9.74 12.82 -0.70
CA PHE A 195 -9.11 13.79 -1.60
C PHE A 195 -8.56 15.03 -0.89
N ILE A 196 -8.88 15.23 0.39
CA ILE A 196 -8.33 16.34 1.18
C ILE A 196 -6.90 15.98 1.61
N SER A 197 -5.91 16.83 1.30
CA SER A 197 -4.54 16.59 1.78
C SER A 197 -4.45 16.65 3.30
N TRP A 198 -3.52 15.87 3.90
CA TRP A 198 -3.30 15.94 5.35
C TRP A 198 -2.86 17.31 5.83
N VAL A 199 -2.15 18.08 5.01
CA VAL A 199 -1.74 19.45 5.35
C VAL A 199 -2.96 20.35 5.57
N VAL A 200 -3.93 20.30 4.64
CA VAL A 200 -5.17 21.10 4.75
C VAL A 200 -6.04 20.57 5.89
N LEU A 201 -6.24 19.28 5.96
CA LEU A 201 -7.08 18.67 7.01
C LEU A 201 -6.52 18.92 8.41
N SER A 202 -5.21 18.82 8.58
CA SER A 202 -4.57 19.10 9.88
C SER A 202 -4.79 20.55 10.31
N GLY A 203 -4.68 21.52 9.38
CA GLY A 203 -4.99 22.91 9.68
C GLY A 203 -6.44 23.10 10.14
N ILE A 204 -7.39 22.43 9.49
CA ILE A 204 -8.81 22.46 9.89
C ILE A 204 -8.97 21.85 11.29
N LEU A 205 -8.41 20.66 11.54
CA LEU A 205 -8.53 19.96 12.82
C LEU A 205 -7.88 20.76 13.97
N ILE A 206 -6.70 21.35 13.76
CA ILE A 206 -6.04 22.21 14.77
C ILE A 206 -6.93 23.37 15.15
N ASN A 207 -7.52 24.07 14.16
CA ASN A 207 -8.41 25.20 14.42
C ASN A 207 -9.73 24.78 15.08
N MET A 208 -10.30 23.65 14.69
CA MET A 208 -11.55 23.14 15.29
C MET A 208 -11.41 22.77 16.77
N PHE A 209 -10.26 22.16 17.15
CA PHE A 209 -9.97 21.70 18.51
C PHE A 209 -9.09 22.67 19.31
N ALA A 210 -8.81 23.88 18.81
CA ALA A 210 -8.19 24.93 19.58
C ALA A 210 -9.06 25.32 20.79
N SER A 211 -8.48 25.95 21.83
CA SER A 211 -9.24 26.38 23.02
C SER A 211 -10.42 27.30 22.68
N ASN A 212 -10.27 28.14 21.68
CA ASN A 212 -11.32 29.00 21.12
C ASN A 212 -11.97 28.43 19.84
N GLY A 213 -11.69 27.16 19.52
CA GLY A 213 -12.22 26.48 18.33
C GLY A 213 -13.71 26.14 18.47
N ILE A 214 -14.37 25.90 17.31
CA ILE A 214 -15.82 25.65 17.24
C ILE A 214 -16.25 24.47 18.12
N ILE A 215 -15.45 23.41 18.22
CA ILE A 215 -15.77 22.24 19.05
C ILE A 215 -15.82 22.62 20.53
N ASN A 216 -14.84 23.37 21.03
CA ASN A 216 -14.78 23.78 22.41
C ASN A 216 -15.81 24.84 22.76
N GLN A 217 -16.20 25.68 21.79
CA GLN A 217 -17.34 26.60 21.97
C GLN A 217 -18.65 25.86 22.12
N ILE A 218 -18.92 24.83 21.29
CA ILE A 218 -20.12 23.99 21.40
C ILE A 218 -20.13 23.22 22.73
N LEU A 219 -19.01 22.59 23.10
CA LEU A 219 -18.90 21.86 24.37
C LEU A 219 -19.14 22.77 25.57
N GLY A 220 -18.55 23.97 25.59
CA GLY A 220 -18.77 24.96 26.64
C GLY A 220 -20.23 25.43 26.73
N ALA A 221 -20.91 25.64 25.57
CA ALA A 221 -22.32 25.99 25.55
C ALA A 221 -23.23 24.87 26.07
N LEU A 222 -22.79 23.60 25.96
CA LEU A 222 -23.49 22.42 26.48
C LEU A 222 -23.08 22.07 27.93
N GLY A 223 -22.19 22.86 28.56
CA GLY A 223 -21.73 22.64 29.94
C GLY A 223 -20.66 21.54 30.09
N PHE A 224 -20.03 21.11 28.98
CA PHE A 224 -18.93 20.15 29.03
C PHE A 224 -17.58 20.85 29.12
N GLU A 225 -16.57 20.12 29.65
CA GLU A 225 -15.19 20.59 29.69
C GLU A 225 -14.58 20.68 28.28
N GLN A 226 -13.65 21.62 28.15
CA GLN A 226 -12.88 21.77 26.88
C GLN A 226 -12.00 20.55 26.65
N VAL A 227 -11.90 20.14 25.37
CA VAL A 227 -11.05 19.04 24.93
C VAL A 227 -9.89 19.55 24.10
N ALA A 228 -8.70 19.03 24.37
CA ALA A 228 -7.48 19.36 23.63
C ALA A 228 -6.77 18.07 23.15
N PRO A 229 -7.37 17.30 22.24
CA PRO A 229 -6.85 15.98 21.85
C PRO A 229 -5.45 16.03 21.24
N LEU A 230 -5.08 17.13 20.64
CA LEU A 230 -3.75 17.35 20.02
C LEU A 230 -2.67 17.79 21.03
N MET A 231 -3.05 18.10 22.27
CA MET A 231 -2.14 18.54 23.34
C MET A 231 -2.05 17.50 24.48
N SER A 232 -2.93 16.54 24.53
CA SER A 232 -2.99 15.52 25.58
C SER A 232 -2.45 14.18 25.08
N GLN A 233 -1.51 13.60 25.82
CA GLN A 233 -0.89 12.32 25.46
C GLN A 233 -1.88 11.14 25.48
N SER A 234 -2.90 11.17 26.34
CA SER A 234 -3.90 10.10 26.44
C SER A 234 -4.88 10.11 25.26
N SER A 235 -5.27 11.26 24.76
CA SER A 235 -6.26 11.42 23.70
C SER A 235 -5.66 11.53 22.29
N PHE A 236 -4.35 11.80 22.17
CA PHE A 236 -3.69 11.98 20.87
C PHE A 236 -3.82 10.74 19.96
N ARG A 237 -3.48 9.54 20.46
CA ARG A 237 -3.53 8.31 19.66
C ARG A 237 -4.95 7.97 19.19
N PRO A 238 -5.97 7.94 20.05
CA PRO A 238 -7.36 7.76 19.61
C PRO A 238 -7.79 8.78 18.56
N PHE A 239 -7.41 10.04 18.74
CA PHE A 239 -7.71 11.10 17.77
C PHE A 239 -7.09 10.84 16.38
N ILE A 240 -5.83 10.42 16.34
CA ILE A 240 -5.15 10.04 15.09
C ILE A 240 -5.85 8.87 14.41
N TRP A 241 -6.26 7.83 15.15
CA TRP A 241 -6.98 6.70 14.56
C TRP A 241 -8.35 7.11 14.04
N ILE A 242 -9.14 7.87 14.79
CA ILE A 242 -10.48 8.32 14.39
C ILE A 242 -10.41 9.21 13.15
N SER A 243 -9.51 10.19 13.13
CA SER A 243 -9.36 11.09 11.97
C SER A 243 -8.86 10.35 10.72
N ASN A 244 -7.98 9.34 10.87
CA ASN A 244 -7.56 8.48 9.79
C ASN A 244 -8.71 7.62 9.26
N ILE A 245 -9.49 7.00 10.15
CA ILE A 245 -10.67 6.22 9.78
C ILE A 245 -11.62 7.11 8.97
N TRP A 246 -12.02 8.25 9.51
CA TRP A 246 -12.95 9.17 8.86
C TRP A 246 -12.50 9.58 7.47
N LYS A 247 -11.20 9.79 7.28
CA LYS A 247 -10.65 10.19 5.99
C LYS A 247 -10.60 9.06 4.97
N GLU A 248 -10.25 7.86 5.37
CA GLU A 248 -9.84 6.80 4.43
C GLU A 248 -10.87 5.67 4.27
N PHE A 249 -11.83 5.47 5.21
CA PHE A 249 -12.71 4.29 5.19
C PHE A 249 -13.53 4.15 3.90
N GLY A 250 -13.98 5.28 3.34
CA GLY A 250 -14.77 5.27 2.11
C GLY A 250 -13.95 4.88 0.89
N TRP A 251 -12.72 5.37 0.78
CA TRP A 251 -11.79 5.01 -0.28
C TRP A 251 -11.37 3.54 -0.19
N ASP A 252 -10.97 3.10 0.98
CA ASP A 252 -10.53 1.72 1.20
C ASP A 252 -11.67 0.71 1.02
N SER A 253 -12.94 1.13 1.16
CA SER A 253 -14.11 0.27 0.91
C SER A 253 -14.30 -0.10 -0.57
N ILE A 254 -13.74 0.67 -1.51
CA ILE A 254 -13.93 0.48 -2.95
C ILE A 254 -13.43 -0.90 -3.40
N ILE A 255 -12.28 -1.36 -2.87
CA ILE A 255 -11.71 -2.65 -3.26
C ILE A 255 -12.60 -3.81 -2.81
N TYR A 256 -13.20 -3.70 -1.62
CA TYR A 256 -14.14 -4.71 -1.12
C TYR A 256 -15.46 -4.67 -1.88
N MET A 257 -15.94 -3.49 -2.29
CA MET A 257 -17.11 -3.36 -3.15
C MET A 257 -16.87 -4.01 -4.52
N ALA A 258 -15.67 -3.86 -5.09
CA ALA A 258 -15.30 -4.53 -6.33
C ALA A 258 -15.30 -6.06 -6.15
N ALA A 259 -14.77 -6.57 -5.05
CA ALA A 259 -14.81 -7.99 -4.72
C ALA A 259 -16.27 -8.49 -4.55
N LEU A 260 -17.14 -7.73 -3.92
CA LEU A 260 -18.56 -8.05 -3.77
C LEU A 260 -19.29 -8.18 -5.11
N THR A 261 -18.93 -7.37 -6.10
CA THR A 261 -19.55 -7.46 -7.45
C THR A 261 -19.10 -8.67 -8.24
N SER A 262 -18.03 -9.35 -7.86
CA SER A 262 -17.54 -10.58 -8.51
C SER A 262 -18.22 -11.84 -8.01
N ILE A 263 -19.02 -11.77 -6.95
CA ILE A 263 -19.75 -12.92 -6.40
C ILE A 263 -20.90 -13.29 -7.35
N ASP A 264 -21.03 -14.58 -7.67
CA ASP A 264 -22.10 -15.06 -8.55
C ASP A 264 -23.49 -14.83 -7.92
N GLN A 265 -24.37 -14.15 -8.66
CA GLN A 265 -25.72 -13.84 -8.24
C GLN A 265 -26.55 -15.12 -7.96
N GLN A 266 -26.25 -16.22 -8.65
CA GLN A 266 -26.93 -17.50 -8.46
C GLN A 266 -26.79 -18.04 -7.03
N LEU A 267 -25.68 -17.75 -6.34
CA LEU A 267 -25.49 -18.13 -4.93
C LEU A 267 -26.50 -17.43 -4.00
N TYR A 268 -26.79 -16.16 -4.28
CA TYR A 268 -27.80 -15.41 -3.51
C TYR A 268 -29.23 -15.88 -3.81
N GLU A 269 -29.50 -16.31 -5.04
CA GLU A 269 -30.79 -16.86 -5.47
C GLU A 269 -31.03 -18.22 -4.82
N ALA A 270 -30.02 -19.12 -4.86
CA ALA A 270 -30.08 -20.43 -4.19
C ALA A 270 -30.33 -20.27 -2.68
N ALA A 271 -29.56 -19.41 -2.00
CA ALA A 271 -29.77 -19.12 -0.59
C ALA A 271 -31.16 -18.52 -0.30
N SER A 272 -31.76 -17.82 -1.28
CA SER A 272 -33.14 -17.29 -1.13
C SER A 272 -34.17 -18.42 -1.20
N ILE A 273 -33.98 -19.40 -2.06
CA ILE A 273 -34.85 -20.59 -2.19
C ILE A 273 -34.77 -21.43 -0.90
N ASP A 274 -33.58 -21.55 -0.31
CA ASP A 274 -33.32 -22.23 0.97
C ASP A 274 -33.88 -21.46 2.19
N GLY A 275 -34.53 -20.30 1.98
CA GLY A 275 -35.15 -19.50 3.05
C GLY A 275 -34.18 -18.66 3.87
N ALA A 276 -32.92 -18.50 3.42
CA ALA A 276 -31.93 -17.73 4.14
C ALA A 276 -32.31 -16.23 4.24
N ASN A 277 -32.28 -15.69 5.45
CA ASN A 277 -32.47 -14.26 5.68
C ASN A 277 -31.24 -13.44 5.27
N ARG A 278 -31.31 -12.09 5.31
CA ARG A 278 -30.23 -11.20 4.87
C ARG A 278 -28.93 -11.43 5.62
N PHE A 279 -29.00 -11.61 6.95
CA PHE A 279 -27.82 -11.85 7.77
C PHE A 279 -27.16 -13.19 7.47
N GLN A 280 -27.95 -14.23 7.24
CA GLN A 280 -27.45 -15.55 6.83
C GLN A 280 -26.78 -15.49 5.45
N LYS A 281 -27.34 -14.78 4.47
CA LYS A 281 -26.71 -14.54 3.17
C LYS A 281 -25.39 -13.77 3.31
N MET A 282 -25.36 -12.74 4.16
CA MET A 282 -24.13 -11.99 4.43
C MET A 282 -23.04 -12.89 5.04
N LEU A 283 -23.39 -13.77 5.97
CA LEU A 283 -22.41 -14.62 6.66
C LEU A 283 -21.95 -15.80 5.81
N HIS A 284 -22.86 -16.42 5.02
CA HIS A 284 -22.56 -17.69 4.32
C HIS A 284 -22.30 -17.53 2.81
N VAL A 285 -22.65 -16.38 2.21
CA VAL A 285 -22.38 -16.10 0.78
C VAL A 285 -21.44 -14.92 0.63
N THR A 286 -21.82 -13.77 1.20
CA THR A 286 -21.05 -12.52 1.02
C THR A 286 -19.67 -12.61 1.66
N TRP A 287 -19.59 -12.97 2.95
CA TRP A 287 -18.32 -13.04 3.67
C TRP A 287 -17.33 -14.05 3.08
N PRO A 288 -17.71 -15.31 2.79
CA PRO A 288 -16.81 -16.23 2.11
C PRO A 288 -16.38 -15.75 0.73
N GLY A 289 -17.28 -15.10 -0.01
CA GLY A 289 -16.99 -14.58 -1.35
C GLY A 289 -15.93 -13.48 -1.40
N ILE A 290 -15.78 -12.67 -0.34
CA ILE A 290 -14.75 -11.61 -0.27
C ILE A 290 -13.53 -12.00 0.56
N ARG A 291 -13.55 -13.14 1.24
CA ARG A 291 -12.53 -13.56 2.20
C ARG A 291 -11.12 -13.56 1.60
N GLY A 292 -10.96 -14.04 0.38
CA GLY A 292 -9.68 -14.00 -0.32
C GLY A 292 -9.14 -12.57 -0.48
N THR A 293 -9.99 -11.62 -0.89
CA THR A 293 -9.61 -10.20 -0.99
C THR A 293 -9.25 -9.62 0.38
N VAL A 294 -10.01 -9.95 1.42
CA VAL A 294 -9.71 -9.51 2.81
C VAL A 294 -8.35 -10.03 3.24
N CYS A 295 -8.03 -11.30 2.98
CA CYS A 295 -6.74 -11.91 3.31
C CYS A 295 -5.57 -11.22 2.59
N ILE A 296 -5.70 -10.94 1.29
CA ILE A 296 -4.68 -10.22 0.51
C ILE A 296 -4.46 -8.82 1.09
N MET A 297 -5.53 -8.07 1.37
CA MET A 297 -5.43 -6.74 1.94
C MET A 297 -4.82 -6.76 3.36
N LEU A 298 -5.12 -7.78 4.15
CA LEU A 298 -4.53 -7.98 5.47
C LEU A 298 -3.02 -8.23 5.37
N ILE A 299 -2.56 -9.07 4.45
CA ILE A 299 -1.12 -9.32 4.22
C ILE A 299 -0.42 -8.01 3.86
N LEU A 300 -0.99 -7.22 2.93
CA LEU A 300 -0.43 -5.92 2.53
C LEU A 300 -0.39 -4.93 3.69
N GLN A 301 -1.42 -4.89 4.53
CA GLN A 301 -1.49 -4.04 5.72
C GLN A 301 -0.44 -4.45 6.76
N ILE A 302 -0.27 -5.75 7.01
CA ILE A 302 0.77 -6.28 7.91
C ILE A 302 2.17 -5.97 7.36
N GLY A 303 2.38 -6.11 6.05
CA GLY A 303 3.64 -5.76 5.40
C GLY A 303 4.02 -4.29 5.55
N SER A 304 3.04 -3.41 5.62
CA SER A 304 3.24 -1.97 5.81
C SER A 304 3.30 -1.53 7.28
N ILE A 305 3.39 -2.47 8.24
CA ILE A 305 3.28 -2.16 9.69
C ILE A 305 4.35 -1.17 10.16
N MET A 306 5.55 -1.22 9.58
CA MET A 306 6.63 -0.27 9.87
C MET A 306 6.46 1.09 9.16
N GLY A 307 5.57 1.21 8.18
CA GLY A 307 5.25 2.43 7.44
C GLY A 307 3.76 2.78 7.47
N GLY A 308 2.98 2.05 8.26
CA GLY A 308 1.52 2.19 8.34
C GLY A 308 1.03 3.39 9.15
N ALA A 309 1.90 3.96 9.98
CA ALA A 309 1.63 5.25 10.58
C ALA A 309 1.82 6.32 9.50
N SER A 310 0.76 7.07 9.18
CA SER A 310 0.82 8.12 8.16
C SER A 310 1.78 9.23 8.61
N PHE A 311 2.95 9.34 7.93
CA PHE A 311 3.90 10.42 8.20
C PHE A 311 3.23 11.79 8.12
N ASP A 312 2.51 12.05 7.02
CA ASP A 312 1.88 13.35 6.77
C ASP A 312 0.86 13.71 7.84
N GLN A 313 0.05 12.75 8.29
CA GLN A 313 -0.92 12.97 9.36
C GLN A 313 -0.24 13.34 10.66
N ILE A 314 0.71 12.53 11.11
CA ILE A 314 1.37 12.73 12.40
C ILE A 314 2.26 13.97 12.36
N PHE A 315 3.03 14.15 11.29
CA PHE A 315 3.94 15.30 11.13
C PHE A 315 3.23 16.66 11.18
N ASN A 316 2.00 16.74 10.64
CA ASN A 316 1.22 17.98 10.64
C ASN A 316 0.38 18.18 11.90
N LEU A 317 0.12 17.12 12.70
CA LEU A 317 -0.74 17.20 13.89
C LEU A 317 0.01 17.14 15.20
N TYR A 318 1.26 16.61 15.24
CA TYR A 318 1.99 16.48 16.49
C TYR A 318 2.57 17.81 16.98
N SER A 319 2.68 17.92 18.30
CA SER A 319 3.19 19.11 19.00
C SER A 319 4.07 18.67 20.16
N SER A 320 4.86 19.60 20.74
CA SER A 320 5.79 19.29 21.82
C SER A 320 5.19 18.50 22.99
N PRO A 321 3.99 18.80 23.52
CA PRO A 321 3.40 18.06 24.64
C PRO A 321 3.14 16.59 24.35
N VAL A 322 2.83 16.23 23.11
CA VAL A 322 2.50 14.84 22.70
C VAL A 322 3.67 14.08 22.09
N TYR A 323 4.84 14.72 21.97
CA TYR A 323 6.03 14.13 21.37
C TYR A 323 6.37 12.72 21.90
N PRO A 324 6.32 12.44 23.22
CA PRO A 324 6.65 11.11 23.76
C PRO A 324 5.78 9.98 23.21
N VAL A 325 4.52 10.28 22.83
CA VAL A 325 3.54 9.30 22.34
C VAL A 325 3.26 9.39 20.85
N ALA A 326 3.70 10.49 20.21
CA ALA A 326 3.41 10.81 18.82
C ALA A 326 4.57 10.52 17.85
N ASP A 327 5.83 10.68 18.32
CA ASP A 327 7.01 10.55 17.47
C ASP A 327 7.18 9.13 16.96
N ILE A 328 7.09 8.95 15.64
CA ILE A 328 7.22 7.66 14.94
C ILE A 328 8.56 7.56 14.23
N ILE A 329 8.95 6.38 13.73
CA ILE A 329 10.23 6.19 13.03
C ILE A 329 10.37 7.19 11.88
N ASP A 330 9.33 7.46 11.11
CA ASP A 330 9.43 8.35 9.95
C ASP A 330 9.67 9.81 10.36
N THR A 331 9.02 10.31 11.42
CA THR A 331 9.27 11.63 11.97
C THR A 331 10.62 11.72 12.67
N TYR A 332 11.06 10.65 13.32
CA TYR A 332 12.40 10.54 13.91
C TYR A 332 13.49 10.57 12.80
N VAL A 333 13.35 9.77 11.75
CA VAL A 333 14.27 9.77 10.59
C VAL A 333 14.32 11.14 9.93
N TYR A 334 13.17 11.78 9.72
CA TYR A 334 13.09 13.14 9.18
C TYR A 334 13.90 14.13 10.03
N ARG A 335 13.70 14.11 11.34
CA ARG A 335 14.40 15.00 12.28
C ARG A 335 15.92 14.74 12.28
N GLN A 336 16.34 13.49 12.31
CA GLN A 336 17.76 13.12 12.28
C GLN A 336 18.42 13.45 10.94
N SER A 337 17.68 13.44 9.84
CA SER A 337 18.20 13.76 8.51
C SER A 337 18.34 15.26 8.27
N PHE A 338 17.45 16.09 8.83
CA PHE A 338 17.32 17.50 8.41
C PHE A 338 17.41 18.52 9.55
N SER A 339 17.18 18.14 10.82
CA SER A 339 17.08 19.09 11.92
C SER A 339 18.22 19.01 12.93
N VAL A 340 18.71 17.82 13.26
CA VAL A 340 19.70 17.62 14.34
C VAL A 340 21.12 17.48 13.83
N GLY A 341 21.30 17.13 12.57
CA GLY A 341 22.61 16.97 11.94
C GLY A 341 22.56 15.84 10.93
N THR A 342 22.73 16.14 9.70
CA THR A 342 22.68 15.35 8.47
C THR A 342 23.40 13.98 8.54
N ASN A 343 22.97 13.09 9.42
CA ASN A 343 23.55 11.75 9.56
C ASN A 343 22.83 10.76 8.64
N PHE A 344 23.06 10.91 7.33
CA PHE A 344 22.41 10.07 6.31
C PHE A 344 22.77 8.58 6.45
N GLY A 345 23.95 8.23 6.96
CA GLY A 345 24.33 6.84 7.21
C GLY A 345 23.42 6.19 8.27
N TYR A 346 23.23 6.90 9.37
CA TYR A 346 22.36 6.45 10.48
C TYR A 346 20.90 6.31 10.04
N THR A 347 20.36 7.31 9.37
CA THR A 347 18.95 7.29 8.91
C THR A 347 18.71 6.24 7.82
N THR A 348 19.70 5.99 6.96
CA THR A 348 19.67 4.88 6.00
C THR A 348 19.66 3.52 6.69
N ALA A 349 20.45 3.35 7.77
CA ALA A 349 20.45 2.11 8.56
C ALA A 349 19.08 1.84 9.19
N ILE A 350 18.39 2.88 9.71
CA ILE A 350 17.01 2.76 10.21
C ILE A 350 16.05 2.36 9.09
N GLY A 351 16.13 3.00 7.92
CA GLY A 351 15.33 2.68 6.75
C GLY A 351 15.52 1.24 6.28
N LEU A 352 16.77 0.75 6.28
CA LEU A 352 17.10 -0.64 5.93
C LEU A 352 16.49 -1.62 6.94
N LEU A 353 16.63 -1.37 8.24
CA LEU A 353 15.99 -2.20 9.28
C LEU A 353 14.49 -2.24 9.11
N LYS A 354 13.85 -1.10 8.88
CA LYS A 354 12.41 -0.98 8.61
C LYS A 354 11.99 -1.84 7.42
N SER A 355 12.76 -1.81 6.33
CA SER A 355 12.49 -2.60 5.13
C SER A 355 12.63 -4.10 5.38
N VAL A 356 13.67 -4.53 6.11
CA VAL A 356 13.88 -5.94 6.48
C VAL A 356 12.72 -6.46 7.34
N ILE A 357 12.28 -5.68 8.34
CA ILE A 357 11.12 -6.03 9.16
C ILE A 357 9.87 -6.15 8.28
N GLY A 358 9.63 -5.21 7.36
CA GLY A 358 8.50 -5.25 6.43
C GLY A 358 8.46 -6.53 5.60
N VAL A 359 9.61 -6.94 5.02
CA VAL A 359 9.72 -8.19 4.24
C VAL A 359 9.41 -9.42 5.10
N ILE A 360 9.96 -9.49 6.32
CA ILE A 360 9.71 -10.59 7.26
C ILE A 360 8.21 -10.66 7.61
N MET A 361 7.58 -9.51 7.83
CA MET A 361 6.16 -9.42 8.17
C MET A 361 5.27 -9.87 7.01
N VAL A 362 5.55 -9.42 5.76
CA VAL A 362 4.83 -9.89 4.56
C VAL A 362 4.96 -11.40 4.40
N TRP A 363 6.19 -11.91 4.47
CA TRP A 363 6.44 -13.35 4.32
C TRP A 363 5.72 -14.17 5.40
N SER A 364 5.78 -13.72 6.65
CA SER A 364 5.11 -14.38 7.77
C SER A 364 3.59 -14.36 7.61
N ALA A 365 3.01 -13.22 7.26
CA ALA A 365 1.58 -13.06 7.01
C ALA A 365 1.11 -13.94 5.87
N ASN A 366 1.84 -13.95 4.74
CA ASN A 366 1.54 -14.81 3.59
C ASN A 366 1.54 -16.30 3.98
N LYS A 367 2.56 -16.74 4.74
CA LYS A 367 2.65 -18.13 5.21
C LYS A 367 1.50 -18.52 6.15
N VAL A 368 1.03 -17.61 7.00
CA VAL A 368 -0.13 -17.84 7.86
C VAL A 368 -1.40 -17.96 7.03
N THR A 369 -1.62 -17.06 6.08
CA THR A 369 -2.81 -17.04 5.21
C THR A 369 -2.91 -18.32 4.37
N THR A 370 -1.81 -18.76 3.75
CA THR A 370 -1.79 -20.01 2.97
C THR A 370 -2.05 -21.24 3.84
N LYS A 371 -1.57 -21.28 5.11
CA LYS A 371 -1.90 -22.35 6.05
C LYS A 371 -3.38 -22.37 6.46
N MET A 372 -4.06 -21.22 6.42
CA MET A 372 -5.51 -21.12 6.69
C MET A 372 -6.36 -21.54 5.48
N GLY A 373 -5.74 -21.97 4.37
CA GLY A 373 -6.43 -22.43 3.16
C GLY A 373 -6.89 -21.32 2.23
N GLU A 374 -6.38 -20.11 2.41
CA GLU A 374 -6.66 -18.98 1.53
C GLU A 374 -5.50 -18.73 0.56
N ASP A 375 -5.82 -18.12 -0.59
CA ASP A 375 -4.80 -17.75 -1.57
C ASP A 375 -3.87 -16.69 -0.98
N GLY A 376 -2.56 -16.97 -1.01
CA GLY A 376 -1.53 -16.01 -0.64
C GLY A 376 -1.22 -15.03 -1.77
N LEU A 377 -0.25 -14.14 -1.52
CA LEU A 377 0.27 -13.23 -2.54
C LEU A 377 1.21 -13.92 -3.53
N PHE A 378 1.91 -14.98 -3.08
CA PHE A 378 2.90 -15.75 -3.86
C PHE A 378 3.06 -17.16 -3.33
#